data_260d90b858dc29558e99a72a181bc9b2
#
_entry.id   260d90b858dc29558e99a72a181bc9b2
#
_cell.length_a   1.000
_cell.length_b   1.000
_cell.length_c   1.000
_cell.angle_alpha   90.00
_cell.angle_beta   90.00
_cell.angle_gamma   90.00
#
_symmetry.space_group_name_H-M   'P 1'
#
loop_
_entity.id
_entity.type
_entity.pdbx_description
1 polymer ?
#
loop_
_entity_poly.entity_id
_entity_poly.type
_entity_poly.pdbx_seq_one_letter_code
_entity_poly.pdbx_strand_id
1 'polypeptide(L)'
;IPKRFLGATVQHQDLIDYLESFEGSAGRGLYIYGSVGRGKSYSAAALANAFVDAGYRTVFTTASAMLERIKASFSGNGETDSVISRYAACDVLVLDDLGKEDAKEWSSNMMFLVINARYENMRPTIFTSNYSPQALSKRLGRKGETETAEAIASRLSETTIPIHLTGPDMRIASRM
;
A
#
# COMPACT_ATOMS: atom_id res chain seq x y z
N ILE A 1 -8.74 8.06 -4.55
CA ILE A 1 -9.37 6.74 -4.81
C ILE A 1 -9.78 6.70 -6.28
N PRO A 2 -9.51 5.59 -7.02
CA PRO A 2 -9.93 5.46 -8.42
C PRO A 2 -11.45 5.58 -8.58
N LYS A 3 -11.92 6.33 -9.60
CA LYS A 3 -13.36 6.59 -9.84
C LYS A 3 -14.23 5.32 -9.82
N ARG A 4 -13.74 4.22 -10.39
CA ARG A 4 -14.45 2.93 -10.44
C ARG A 4 -14.68 2.28 -9.06
N PHE A 5 -14.03 2.77 -8.02
CA PHE A 5 -14.10 2.23 -6.66
C PHE A 5 -14.70 3.20 -5.64
N LEU A 6 -15.23 4.36 -6.07
CA LEU A 6 -15.81 5.35 -5.15
C LEU A 6 -17.01 4.82 -4.34
N GLY A 7 -17.69 3.77 -4.82
CA GLY A 7 -18.78 3.10 -4.08
C GLY A 7 -18.38 1.76 -3.48
N ALA A 8 -17.07 1.43 -3.43
CA ALA A 8 -16.63 0.17 -2.86
C ALA A 8 -16.88 0.14 -1.34
N THR A 9 -17.43 -0.98 -0.87
CA THR A 9 -17.71 -1.24 0.55
C THR A 9 -16.92 -2.44 1.04
N VAL A 10 -16.55 -2.43 2.33
CA VAL A 10 -15.80 -3.54 2.95
C VAL A 10 -16.73 -4.74 3.11
N GLN A 11 -16.32 -5.91 2.63
CA GLN A 11 -17.11 -7.13 2.63
C GLN A 11 -16.41 -8.31 3.34
N HIS A 12 -15.09 -8.27 3.45
CA HIS A 12 -14.30 -9.34 4.08
C HIS A 12 -14.27 -9.14 5.59
N GLN A 13 -14.56 -10.18 6.38
CA GLN A 13 -14.67 -10.07 7.83
C GLN A 13 -13.39 -9.52 8.47
N ASP A 14 -12.21 -10.03 8.13
CA ASP A 14 -10.94 -9.55 8.69
C ASP A 14 -10.70 -8.04 8.45
N LEU A 15 -11.26 -7.49 7.37
CA LEU A 15 -11.16 -6.05 7.07
C LEU A 15 -12.18 -5.23 7.86
N ILE A 16 -13.35 -5.80 8.16
CA ILE A 16 -14.35 -5.21 9.05
C ILE A 16 -13.77 -5.15 10.46
N ASP A 17 -13.24 -6.27 10.95
CA ASP A 17 -12.62 -6.37 12.28
C ASP A 17 -11.45 -5.39 12.45
N TYR A 18 -10.66 -5.21 11.37
CA TYR A 18 -9.58 -4.22 11.35
C TYR A 18 -10.11 -2.78 11.49
N LEU A 19 -11.19 -2.41 10.77
CA LEU A 19 -11.78 -1.07 10.89
C LEU A 19 -12.35 -0.83 12.28
N GLU A 20 -13.03 -1.81 12.88
CA GLU A 20 -13.61 -1.71 14.21
C GLU A 20 -12.55 -1.56 15.32
N SER A 21 -11.38 -2.17 15.10
CA SER A 21 -10.25 -2.11 16.05
C SER A 21 -9.19 -1.04 15.70
N PHE A 22 -9.43 -0.21 14.70
CA PHE A 22 -8.41 0.67 14.12
C PHE A 22 -7.79 1.66 15.11
N GLU A 23 -8.57 2.30 15.97
CA GLU A 23 -8.05 3.25 16.96
C GLU A 23 -7.08 2.61 17.94
N GLY A 24 -7.28 1.33 18.25
CA GLY A 24 -6.38 0.53 19.07
C GLY A 24 -5.21 -0.12 18.30
N SER A 25 -5.12 0.09 16.99
CA SER A 25 -4.15 -0.59 16.12
C SER A 25 -2.69 -0.17 16.35
N ALA A 26 -2.45 0.89 17.12
CA ALA A 26 -1.12 1.47 17.38
C ALA A 26 -0.31 1.74 16.08
N GLY A 27 -0.99 2.21 15.03
CA GLY A 27 -0.38 2.50 13.74
C GLY A 27 -0.17 1.28 12.83
N ARG A 28 -0.67 0.09 13.20
CA ARG A 28 -0.58 -1.09 12.33
C ARG A 28 -1.50 -0.96 11.13
N GLY A 29 -0.95 -1.24 9.96
CA GLY A 29 -1.67 -1.29 8.69
C GLY A 29 -2.01 -2.73 8.27
N LEU A 30 -2.28 -2.90 6.97
CA LEU A 30 -2.61 -4.20 6.38
C LEU A 30 -1.67 -4.52 5.22
N TYR A 31 -1.38 -5.80 5.03
CA TYR A 31 -0.75 -6.33 3.82
C TYR A 31 -1.69 -7.32 3.16
N ILE A 32 -2.47 -6.83 2.17
CA ILE A 32 -3.49 -7.61 1.46
C ILE A 32 -2.84 -8.25 0.23
N TYR A 33 -2.76 -9.58 0.19
CA TYR A 33 -2.09 -10.27 -0.89
C TYR A 33 -2.92 -11.43 -1.46
N GLY A 34 -2.52 -11.91 -2.63
CA GLY A 34 -3.17 -13.02 -3.32
C GLY A 34 -3.08 -12.89 -4.84
N SER A 35 -3.55 -13.88 -5.58
CA SER A 35 -3.49 -13.90 -7.05
C SER A 35 -4.24 -12.73 -7.69
N VAL A 36 -4.00 -12.51 -8.99
CA VAL A 36 -4.73 -11.51 -9.78
C VAL A 36 -6.24 -11.82 -9.77
N GLY A 37 -7.07 -10.78 -9.75
CA GLY A 37 -8.53 -10.91 -9.78
C GLY A 37 -9.19 -11.17 -8.42
N ARG A 38 -8.45 -11.31 -7.33
CA ARG A 38 -8.99 -11.62 -5.98
C ARG A 38 -9.58 -10.42 -5.23
N GLY A 39 -9.79 -9.29 -5.88
CA GLY A 39 -10.43 -8.13 -5.24
C GLY A 39 -9.52 -7.28 -4.36
N LYS A 40 -8.19 -7.49 -4.31
CA LYS A 40 -7.26 -6.74 -3.46
C LYS A 40 -7.42 -5.22 -3.56
N SER A 41 -7.32 -4.69 -4.79
CA SER A 41 -7.47 -3.24 -5.02
C SER A 41 -8.88 -2.72 -4.69
N TYR A 42 -9.92 -3.55 -4.89
CA TYR A 42 -11.28 -3.23 -4.47
C TYR A 42 -11.36 -3.13 -2.94
N SER A 43 -10.87 -4.14 -2.22
CA SER A 43 -10.84 -4.16 -0.76
C SER A 43 -10.06 -2.99 -0.18
N ALA A 44 -8.88 -2.69 -0.74
CA ALA A 44 -8.08 -1.54 -0.32
C ALA A 44 -8.79 -0.20 -0.59
N ALA A 45 -9.53 -0.08 -1.69
CA ALA A 45 -10.32 1.11 -1.99
C ALA A 45 -11.55 1.22 -1.07
N ALA A 46 -12.18 0.11 -0.72
CA ALA A 46 -13.28 0.06 0.25
C ALA A 46 -12.82 0.56 1.64
N LEU A 47 -11.65 0.11 2.10
CA LEU A 47 -11.03 0.61 3.31
C LEU A 47 -10.73 2.12 3.21
N ALA A 48 -10.17 2.57 2.08
CA ALA A 48 -9.90 3.98 1.86
C ALA A 48 -11.17 4.84 1.91
N ASN A 49 -12.29 4.37 1.34
CA ASN A 49 -13.58 5.06 1.44
C ASN A 49 -14.02 5.16 2.91
N ALA A 50 -13.99 4.05 3.65
CA ALA A 50 -14.37 4.04 5.06
C ALA A 50 -13.52 5.01 5.91
N PHE A 51 -12.21 5.09 5.68
CA PHE A 51 -11.35 6.04 6.36
C PHE A 51 -11.64 7.50 5.99
N VAL A 52 -11.94 7.78 4.72
CA VAL A 52 -12.35 9.13 4.28
C VAL A 52 -13.67 9.52 4.95
N ASP A 53 -14.66 8.61 4.98
CA ASP A 53 -15.95 8.83 5.62
C ASP A 53 -15.82 9.04 7.13
N ALA A 54 -14.83 8.41 7.77
CA ALA A 54 -14.47 8.62 9.17
C ALA A 54 -13.63 9.90 9.42
N GLY A 55 -13.30 10.67 8.37
CA GLY A 55 -12.60 11.96 8.48
C GLY A 55 -11.06 11.88 8.42
N TYR A 56 -10.46 10.70 8.17
CA TYR A 56 -9.02 10.57 8.04
C TYR A 56 -8.50 11.10 6.69
N ARG A 57 -7.36 11.81 6.72
CA ARG A 57 -6.65 12.24 5.51
C ARG A 57 -6.03 11.04 4.82
N THR A 58 -6.78 10.44 3.90
CA THR A 58 -6.41 9.19 3.22
C THR A 58 -5.87 9.47 1.82
N VAL A 59 -4.71 8.89 1.50
CA VAL A 59 -4.14 8.91 0.15
C VAL A 59 -4.16 7.51 -0.43
N PHE A 60 -4.75 7.35 -1.62
CA PHE A 60 -4.72 6.12 -2.40
C PHE A 60 -3.84 6.32 -3.64
N THR A 61 -2.84 5.49 -3.84
CA THR A 61 -1.95 5.49 -5.01
C THR A 61 -1.44 4.08 -5.29
N THR A 62 -0.96 3.83 -6.51
CA THR A 62 -0.15 2.64 -6.79
C THR A 62 1.33 2.93 -6.47
N ALA A 63 2.11 1.88 -6.18
CA ALA A 63 3.55 2.01 -5.95
C ALA A 63 4.25 2.70 -7.14
N SER A 64 3.92 2.27 -8.37
CA SER A 64 4.48 2.87 -9.59
C SER A 64 4.10 4.35 -9.74
N ALA A 65 2.82 4.71 -9.53
CA ALA A 65 2.38 6.10 -9.68
C ALA A 65 2.98 7.03 -8.60
N MET A 66 3.19 6.53 -7.39
CA MET A 66 3.91 7.26 -6.34
C MET A 66 5.33 7.57 -6.78
N LEU A 67 6.07 6.55 -7.25
CA LEU A 67 7.46 6.70 -7.72
C LEU A 67 7.56 7.64 -8.91
N GLU A 68 6.66 7.54 -9.90
CA GLU A 68 6.62 8.46 -11.05
C GLU A 68 6.39 9.91 -10.61
N ARG A 69 5.48 10.13 -9.65
CA ARG A 69 5.20 11.47 -9.13
C ARG A 69 6.36 12.04 -8.34
N ILE A 70 7.05 11.23 -7.51
CA ILE A 70 8.29 11.64 -6.84
C ILE A 70 9.36 11.96 -7.88
N LYS A 71 9.54 11.12 -8.91
CA LYS A 71 10.51 11.35 -9.97
C LYS A 71 10.25 12.65 -10.75
N ALA A 72 9.00 12.92 -11.08
CA ALA A 72 8.62 14.13 -11.78
C ALA A 72 8.90 15.41 -10.96
N SER A 73 8.83 15.34 -9.64
CA SER A 73 9.09 16.50 -8.76
C SER A 73 10.56 16.92 -8.70
N PHE A 74 11.51 16.05 -9.07
CA PHE A 74 12.93 16.42 -9.16
C PHE A 74 13.23 17.45 -10.25
N SER A 75 12.35 17.58 -11.25
CA SER A 75 12.48 18.59 -12.31
C SER A 75 11.83 19.93 -11.97
N GLY A 76 11.17 20.04 -10.80
CA GLY A 76 10.50 21.24 -10.30
C GLY A 76 11.31 21.95 -9.22
N ASN A 77 11.06 23.25 -9.03
CA ASN A 77 11.77 24.09 -8.06
C ASN A 77 11.42 23.74 -6.59
N GLY A 78 12.00 22.66 -6.05
CA GLY A 78 11.89 22.35 -4.61
C GLY A 78 10.59 21.63 -4.18
N GLU A 79 9.81 21.07 -5.11
CA GLU A 79 8.54 20.40 -4.80
C GLU A 79 8.72 18.96 -4.29
N THR A 80 9.91 18.38 -4.37
CA THR A 80 10.15 16.97 -4.04
C THR A 80 9.81 16.65 -2.60
N ASP A 81 10.24 17.49 -1.65
CA ASP A 81 9.95 17.30 -0.23
C ASP A 81 8.45 17.38 0.06
N SER A 82 7.72 18.25 -0.62
CA SER A 82 6.27 18.36 -0.48
C SER A 82 5.53 17.12 -1.01
N VAL A 83 6.02 16.55 -2.12
CA VAL A 83 5.44 15.33 -2.71
C VAL A 83 5.70 14.13 -1.81
N ILE A 84 6.91 13.96 -1.29
CA ILE A 84 7.26 12.89 -0.35
C ILE A 84 6.46 13.05 0.94
N SER A 85 6.42 14.27 1.50
CA SER A 85 5.67 14.59 2.72
C SER A 85 4.18 14.27 2.59
N ARG A 86 3.57 14.45 1.41
CA ARG A 86 2.19 14.09 1.17
C ARG A 86 1.91 12.60 1.44
N TYR A 87 2.82 11.70 1.04
CA TYR A 87 2.70 10.27 1.28
C TYR A 87 3.11 9.87 2.70
N ALA A 88 4.14 10.53 3.22
CA ALA A 88 4.63 10.25 4.56
C ALA A 88 3.70 10.76 5.67
N ALA A 89 3.05 11.91 5.48
CA ALA A 89 2.32 12.62 6.53
C ALA A 89 0.80 12.44 6.52
N CYS A 90 0.19 11.81 5.50
CA CYS A 90 -1.25 11.49 5.52
C CYS A 90 -1.55 10.49 6.64
N ASP A 91 -2.78 10.54 7.18
CA ASP A 91 -3.14 9.68 8.30
C ASP A 91 -3.17 8.21 7.87
N VAL A 92 -3.77 7.89 6.72
CA VAL A 92 -3.76 6.55 6.12
C VAL A 92 -3.23 6.61 4.69
N LEU A 93 -2.24 5.77 4.36
CA LEU A 93 -1.75 5.57 3.00
C LEU A 93 -2.22 4.21 2.49
N VAL A 94 -2.84 4.20 1.30
CA VAL A 94 -3.07 2.96 0.53
C VAL A 94 -2.08 2.92 -0.62
N LEU A 95 -1.19 1.93 -0.59
CA LEU A 95 -0.17 1.69 -1.61
C LEU A 95 -0.51 0.40 -2.37
N ASP A 96 -1.22 0.59 -3.48
CA ASP A 96 -1.75 -0.51 -4.30
C ASP A 96 -0.68 -1.07 -5.25
N ASP A 97 -0.76 -2.36 -5.54
CA ASP A 97 0.06 -3.08 -6.51
C ASP A 97 1.59 -3.08 -6.21
N LEU A 98 1.96 -3.20 -4.95
CA LEU A 98 3.36 -3.28 -4.52
C LEU A 98 4.07 -4.52 -5.10
N GLY A 99 5.28 -4.34 -5.64
CA GLY A 99 6.10 -5.37 -6.28
C GLY A 99 5.88 -5.46 -7.80
N LYS A 100 5.07 -4.57 -8.41
CA LYS A 100 4.93 -4.44 -9.87
C LYS A 100 5.88 -3.40 -10.47
N GLU A 101 6.40 -2.51 -9.65
CA GLU A 101 7.36 -1.50 -10.05
C GLU A 101 8.68 -2.12 -10.52
N ASP A 102 9.42 -1.36 -11.33
CA ASP A 102 10.78 -1.72 -11.69
C ASP A 102 11.68 -1.64 -10.45
N ALA A 103 12.25 -2.78 -10.08
CA ALA A 103 13.23 -2.87 -8.99
C ALA A 103 14.55 -2.22 -9.45
N LYS A 104 14.65 -0.89 -9.33
CA LYS A 104 15.86 -0.10 -9.53
C LYS A 104 16.24 0.49 -8.18
N GLU A 105 17.53 0.70 -7.96
CA GLU A 105 18.08 1.29 -6.74
C GLU A 105 17.30 2.54 -6.30
N TRP A 106 17.12 3.50 -7.22
CA TRP A 106 16.37 4.71 -6.95
C TRP A 106 14.94 4.43 -6.49
N SER A 107 14.25 3.48 -7.15
CA SER A 107 12.86 3.12 -6.82
C SER A 107 12.77 2.50 -5.43
N SER A 108 13.70 1.59 -5.11
CA SER A 108 13.79 0.94 -3.79
C SER A 108 14.08 1.95 -2.69
N ASN A 109 15.00 2.89 -2.93
CA ASN A 109 15.35 3.93 -1.96
C ASN A 109 14.19 4.90 -1.70
N MET A 110 13.47 5.35 -2.74
CA MET A 110 12.29 6.22 -2.56
C MET A 110 11.13 5.48 -1.85
N MET A 111 10.92 4.22 -2.18
CA MET A 111 9.94 3.37 -1.50
C MET A 111 10.28 3.23 -0.02
N PHE A 112 11.54 2.89 0.29
CA PHE A 112 12.02 2.76 1.65
C PHE A 112 11.85 4.07 2.43
N LEU A 113 12.20 5.21 1.84
CA LEU A 113 12.08 6.51 2.48
C LEU A 113 10.64 6.81 2.93
N VAL A 114 9.64 6.58 2.07
CA VAL A 114 8.23 6.79 2.42
C VAL A 114 7.77 5.79 3.48
N ILE A 115 8.09 4.51 3.32
CA ILE A 115 7.69 3.45 4.26
C ILE A 115 8.34 3.68 5.63
N ASN A 116 9.64 4.01 5.66
CA ASN A 116 10.36 4.24 6.91
C ASN A 116 9.86 5.48 7.66
N ALA A 117 9.58 6.58 6.96
CA ALA A 117 9.01 7.76 7.57
C ALA A 117 7.63 7.49 8.21
N ARG A 118 6.82 6.62 7.60
CA ARG A 118 5.53 6.20 8.17
C ARG A 118 5.70 5.25 9.35
N TYR A 119 6.64 4.31 9.24
CA TYR A 119 7.03 3.42 10.33
C TYR A 119 7.43 4.21 11.59
N GLU A 120 8.37 5.14 11.48
CA GLU A 120 8.86 5.96 12.59
C GLU A 120 7.75 6.80 13.25
N ASN A 121 6.75 7.22 12.48
CA ASN A 121 5.64 8.04 12.95
C ASN A 121 4.37 7.21 13.26
N MET A 122 4.47 5.89 13.34
CA MET A 122 3.37 4.97 13.64
C MET A 122 2.12 5.25 12.76
N ARG A 123 2.32 5.54 11.46
CA ARG A 123 1.24 5.85 10.52
C ARG A 123 0.84 4.60 9.74
N PRO A 124 -0.41 4.14 9.85
CA PRO A 124 -0.87 2.91 9.20
C PRO A 124 -0.79 3.02 7.67
N THR A 125 -0.25 1.96 7.05
CA THR A 125 -0.20 1.83 5.60
C THR A 125 -0.88 0.53 5.18
N ILE A 126 -1.79 0.62 4.21
CA ILE A 126 -2.46 -0.53 3.60
C ILE A 126 -1.75 -0.82 2.29
N PHE A 127 -1.12 -1.98 2.22
CA PHE A 127 -0.46 -2.46 1.01
C PHE A 127 -1.32 -3.50 0.31
N THR A 128 -1.31 -3.50 -1.02
CA THR A 128 -1.76 -4.65 -1.80
C THR A 128 -0.64 -5.21 -2.66
N SER A 129 -0.59 -6.52 -2.81
CA SER A 129 0.44 -7.18 -3.63
C SER A 129 -0.06 -8.50 -4.23
N ASN A 130 0.54 -8.92 -5.34
CA ASN A 130 0.38 -10.27 -5.86
C ASN A 130 1.31 -11.28 -5.19
N TYR A 131 2.25 -10.80 -4.39
CA TYR A 131 3.27 -11.59 -3.72
C TYR A 131 2.95 -11.75 -2.24
N SER A 132 3.23 -12.92 -1.67
CA SER A 132 3.28 -13.05 -0.20
C SER A 132 4.41 -12.18 0.37
N PRO A 133 4.40 -11.84 1.67
CA PRO A 133 5.48 -11.06 2.29
C PRO A 133 6.89 -11.62 1.97
N GLN A 134 7.06 -12.95 2.04
CA GLN A 134 8.33 -13.62 1.76
C GLN A 134 8.72 -13.56 0.27
N ALA A 135 7.74 -13.66 -0.64
CA ALA A 135 7.98 -13.56 -2.08
C ALA A 135 8.27 -12.11 -2.50
N LEU A 136 7.69 -11.12 -1.81
CA LEU A 136 7.94 -9.71 -2.07
C LEU A 136 9.41 -9.34 -1.80
N SER A 137 9.97 -9.74 -0.67
CA SER A 137 11.39 -9.49 -0.33
C SER A 137 12.31 -9.98 -1.46
N LYS A 138 12.12 -11.23 -1.89
CA LYS A 138 12.87 -11.79 -3.03
C LYS A 138 12.65 -11.03 -4.34
N ARG A 139 11.44 -10.51 -4.56
CA ARG A 139 11.09 -9.75 -5.77
C ARG A 139 11.78 -8.40 -5.80
N LEU A 140 11.82 -7.68 -4.68
CA LEU A 140 12.45 -6.37 -4.56
C LEU A 140 13.99 -6.47 -4.63
N GLY A 141 14.60 -7.51 -4.05
CA GLY A 141 16.05 -7.73 -4.04
C GLY A 141 16.65 -8.29 -5.35
N ARG A 142 15.85 -8.54 -6.39
CA ARG A 142 16.30 -9.23 -7.63
C ARG A 142 17.42 -8.55 -8.41
N LYS A 143 17.62 -7.25 -8.25
CA LYS A 143 18.63 -6.46 -9.01
C LYS A 143 19.80 -5.99 -8.14
N GLY A 144 20.08 -6.68 -7.04
CA GLY A 144 21.23 -6.39 -6.20
C GLY A 144 20.96 -5.50 -4.98
N GLU A 145 19.74 -4.94 -4.87
CA GLU A 145 19.30 -4.08 -3.76
C GLU A 145 18.80 -4.90 -2.56
N THR A 146 19.55 -5.92 -2.15
CA THR A 146 19.11 -6.90 -1.14
C THR A 146 18.88 -6.24 0.21
N GLU A 147 19.77 -5.34 0.64
CA GLU A 147 19.71 -4.69 1.94
C GLU A 147 18.47 -3.78 2.06
N THR A 148 18.22 -2.92 1.08
CA THR A 148 17.03 -2.05 1.05
C THR A 148 15.74 -2.87 0.95
N ALA A 149 15.73 -3.96 0.17
CA ALA A 149 14.59 -4.85 0.04
C ALA A 149 14.28 -5.59 1.35
N GLU A 150 15.30 -6.03 2.07
CA GLU A 150 15.17 -6.65 3.39
C GLU A 150 14.67 -5.65 4.42
N ALA A 151 15.16 -4.41 4.39
CA ALA A 151 14.69 -3.34 5.26
C ALA A 151 13.20 -3.03 5.01
N ILE A 152 12.76 -2.92 3.75
CA ILE A 152 11.34 -2.76 3.41
C ILE A 152 10.53 -3.93 3.97
N ALA A 153 10.93 -5.18 3.68
CA ALA A 153 10.22 -6.37 4.13
C ALA A 153 10.11 -6.45 5.67
N SER A 154 11.17 -6.07 6.38
CA SER A 154 11.17 -5.98 7.84
C SER A 154 10.13 -4.98 8.35
N ARG A 155 10.07 -3.75 7.80
CA ARG A 155 9.06 -2.75 8.17
C ARG A 155 7.65 -3.25 7.91
N LEU A 156 7.41 -3.86 6.74
CA LEU A 156 6.10 -4.41 6.41
C LEU A 156 5.67 -5.48 7.41
N SER A 157 6.56 -6.42 7.76
CA SER A 157 6.23 -7.50 8.69
C SER A 157 5.92 -7.01 10.10
N GLU A 158 6.59 -5.95 10.54
CA GLU A 158 6.39 -5.35 11.87
C GLU A 158 5.12 -4.50 11.94
N THR A 159 4.82 -3.75 10.88
CA THR A 159 3.75 -2.74 10.88
C THR A 159 2.46 -3.18 10.23
N THR A 160 2.36 -4.40 9.68
CA THR A 160 1.14 -4.83 8.99
C THR A 160 0.61 -6.17 9.48
N ILE A 161 -0.71 -6.32 9.37
CA ILE A 161 -1.40 -7.59 9.51
C ILE A 161 -1.56 -8.19 8.11
N PRO A 162 -1.02 -9.39 7.83
CA PRO A 162 -1.16 -10.01 6.52
C PRO A 162 -2.56 -10.60 6.33
N ILE A 163 -3.22 -10.24 5.22
CA ILE A 163 -4.53 -10.77 4.82
C ILE A 163 -4.38 -11.45 3.45
N HIS A 164 -4.59 -12.75 3.41
CA HIS A 164 -4.54 -13.52 2.18
C HIS A 164 -5.92 -13.64 1.54
N LEU A 165 -6.16 -12.92 0.44
CA LEU A 165 -7.41 -13.04 -0.31
C LEU A 165 -7.34 -14.22 -1.26
N THR A 166 -8.21 -15.20 -1.01
CA THR A 166 -8.43 -16.39 -1.82
C THR A 166 -9.82 -16.35 -2.51
N GLY A 167 -10.16 -17.31 -3.33
CA GLY A 167 -11.48 -17.41 -3.97
C GLY A 167 -11.44 -17.31 -5.51
N PRO A 168 -12.56 -17.13 -6.20
CA PRO A 168 -12.64 -17.00 -7.66
C PRO A 168 -12.14 -15.62 -8.14
N ASP A 169 -11.85 -15.50 -9.46
CA ASP A 169 -11.56 -14.19 -10.06
C ASP A 169 -12.85 -13.36 -10.14
N MET A 170 -12.90 -12.30 -9.32
CA MET A 170 -14.08 -11.42 -9.21
C MET A 170 -14.37 -10.65 -10.50
N ARG A 171 -13.41 -10.52 -11.43
CA ARG A 171 -13.59 -9.85 -12.73
C ARG A 171 -14.40 -10.72 -13.70
N ILE A 172 -14.35 -12.04 -13.50
CA ILE A 172 -15.11 -13.01 -14.30
C ILE A 172 -16.50 -13.20 -13.69
N ALA A 173 -16.58 -13.31 -12.36
CA ALA A 173 -17.85 -13.49 -11.65
C ALA A 173 -18.84 -12.31 -11.84
N SER A 174 -18.35 -11.09 -12.06
CA SER A 174 -19.20 -9.92 -12.31
C SER A 174 -19.72 -9.80 -13.76
N ARG A 175 -19.40 -10.76 -14.65
CA ARG A 175 -19.84 -10.81 -16.05
C ARG A 175 -20.90 -11.88 -16.31
N MET A 176 -21.24 -12.68 -15.31
CA MET A 176 -22.33 -13.63 -15.29
C MET A 176 -23.54 -13.03 -14.55
#